data_0fadda5e5661ac52855cb8d011d65bf8
#
_entry.id   0fadda5e5661ac52855cb8d011d65bf8
#
_cell.length_a   1.000
_cell.length_b   1.000
_cell.length_c   1.000
_cell.angle_alpha   90.00
_cell.angle_beta   90.00
_cell.angle_gamma   90.00
#
_symmetry.space_group_name_H-M   'P 1'
#
loop_
_entity.id
_entity.type
_entity.pdbx_description
1 polymer ?
#
loop_
_entity_poly.entity_id
_entity_poly.type
_entity_poly.pdbx_seq_one_letter_code
_entity_poly.pdbx_strand_id
1 'polypeptide(L)'
;MASCALQHNSATCTVGISDEVAMHSTYPDRGRLISLASDATGALEALLADAARKVRARVKLDGRIAGKRFDAEQRAAHGLAWLATYVEAVRQLAAYAARMTELGRFGDLEELIVRIGLGEYIAQIAGGIPMSQGEILRLSDLGLMTGEIAARWSPALDLLIASGNTVENRARLVELITRQPAATIGDCGLDETLDAIREEMRKFADSEVVPHAQSWHRTNSYIPYETLAQMAELGVFSLTLPEEFGGMGLGKESMCVVSEELSRGYIGVGSLGTRSEIAAELILNSGTDEQKRQWLPKIASGEILPTAVFTEPNTGSDLASLRTRAAREGDNYIVHGNKTWITHPVRADLMTLLVRTNPKEPGHRGLSMLLAEKPRGTDQDPFPAPGMSGTEIEVLGYRGMKEYEIAFDGFEVKAENLLGGTEGLGFKQLMQTFEAARIQTAARAIGVAQAAMEEALKYADSRVQFGEKIIGFPRVADKIALMAVEIMIARQITYYAARAKDEGRRCDLEAGMAKLLAARVAWASADNAVQIHGGNGFALEYPISRILCDARILNIFEGAAEIQAQVIARRLLDGSN
;
A
#
# COMPACT_ATOMS: atom_id res chain seq x y z
N MET A 1 2.92 -54.83 38.33
CA MET A 1 1.81 -55.71 38.76
C MET A 1 0.58 -54.84 39.01
N ALA A 2 -0.41 -55.00 38.23
CA ALA A 2 -1.85 -54.89 38.38
C ALA A 2 -2.43 -54.49 37.06
N SER A 3 -2.88 -55.52 36.33
CA SER A 3 -3.70 -55.49 35.14
C SER A 3 -5.10 -55.04 35.54
N CYS A 4 -5.69 -54.08 34.83
CA CYS A 4 -7.11 -53.82 34.89
C CYS A 4 -7.65 -53.84 33.46
N ALA A 5 -8.30 -54.95 33.13
CA ALA A 5 -9.04 -55.16 31.90
C ALA A 5 -10.37 -54.42 32.00
N LEU A 6 -10.67 -53.53 31.02
CA LEU A 6 -12.02 -52.96 30.82
C LEU A 6 -12.68 -53.66 29.65
N GLN A 7 -13.78 -54.36 29.98
CA GLN A 7 -14.66 -55.01 29.05
C GLN A 7 -15.47 -53.99 28.22
N HIS A 8 -15.48 -54.18 26.92
CA HIS A 8 -16.40 -53.50 26.00
C HIS A 8 -17.83 -54.07 26.17
N ASN A 9 -18.75 -53.19 26.55
CA ASN A 9 -20.16 -53.39 26.37
C ASN A 9 -20.64 -52.50 25.21
N SER A 10 -20.93 -53.14 24.08
CA SER A 10 -21.58 -52.51 22.94
C SER A 10 -23.10 -52.42 23.20
N ALA A 11 -23.58 -51.24 23.51
CA ALA A 11 -25.00 -50.92 23.44
C ALA A 11 -25.22 -50.01 22.21
N THR A 12 -25.72 -50.60 21.13
CA THR A 12 -26.24 -49.90 19.97
C THR A 12 -27.49 -49.13 20.36
N CYS A 13 -27.37 -47.82 20.51
CA CYS A 13 -28.53 -46.95 20.65
C CYS A 13 -28.84 -46.39 19.23
N THR A 14 -29.78 -47.00 18.54
CA THR A 14 -30.40 -46.46 17.33
C THR A 14 -31.33 -45.34 17.75
N VAL A 15 -30.85 -44.11 17.67
CA VAL A 15 -31.71 -42.92 17.68
C VAL A 15 -32.18 -42.71 16.25
N GLY A 16 -33.51 -42.94 16.03
CA GLY A 16 -34.14 -42.59 14.77
C GLY A 16 -34.06 -41.07 14.54
N ILE A 17 -33.34 -40.68 13.51
CA ILE A 17 -33.38 -39.31 13.01
C ILE A 17 -34.54 -39.25 12.02
N SER A 18 -35.73 -38.89 12.52
CA SER A 18 -36.80 -38.34 11.75
C SER A 18 -37.06 -36.96 12.35
N ASP A 19 -36.49 -35.97 11.72
CA ASP A 19 -37.07 -34.63 11.59
C ASP A 19 -36.15 -33.84 10.62
N GLU A 20 -36.63 -33.76 9.38
CA GLU A 20 -36.25 -32.69 8.47
C GLU A 20 -36.65 -31.36 9.12
N VAL A 21 -35.82 -30.85 10.00
CA VAL A 21 -35.84 -29.44 10.31
C VAL A 21 -35.27 -28.75 9.08
N ALA A 22 -36.16 -28.23 8.24
CA ALA A 22 -35.82 -27.25 7.23
C ALA A 22 -35.07 -26.12 7.96
N MET A 23 -33.72 -26.19 8.00
CA MET A 23 -32.88 -25.05 8.29
C MET A 23 -33.16 -24.05 7.16
N HIS A 24 -34.15 -23.18 7.37
CA HIS A 24 -34.23 -21.97 6.59
C HIS A 24 -32.83 -21.31 6.70
N SER A 25 -32.12 -21.30 5.59
CA SER A 25 -30.83 -20.70 5.44
C SER A 25 -30.86 -19.32 6.10
N THR A 26 -30.21 -19.19 7.26
CA THR A 26 -30.04 -17.90 7.95
C THR A 26 -29.10 -16.96 7.19
N TYR A 27 -28.56 -17.44 6.07
CA TYR A 27 -27.70 -16.68 5.20
C TYR A 27 -28.53 -15.79 4.27
N PRO A 28 -28.27 -14.48 4.25
CA PRO A 28 -28.89 -13.58 3.28
C PRO A 28 -28.52 -14.00 1.86
N ASP A 29 -29.47 -14.00 0.93
CA ASP A 29 -29.17 -14.11 -0.50
C ASP A 29 -28.31 -12.92 -0.99
N ARG A 30 -27.81 -12.97 -2.23
CA ARG A 30 -26.93 -11.92 -2.81
C ARG A 30 -27.56 -10.52 -2.76
N GLY A 31 -28.84 -10.41 -3.13
CA GLY A 31 -29.55 -9.13 -3.12
C GLY A 31 -29.68 -8.56 -1.71
N ARG A 32 -30.00 -9.40 -0.75
CA ARG A 32 -30.07 -9.02 0.67
C ARG A 32 -28.68 -8.67 1.23
N LEU A 33 -27.61 -9.34 0.79
CA LEU A 33 -26.23 -9.01 1.19
C LEU A 33 -25.88 -7.58 0.81
N ILE A 34 -26.20 -7.15 -0.41
CA ILE A 34 -25.93 -5.79 -0.90
C ILE A 34 -26.72 -4.77 -0.09
N SER A 35 -28.00 -5.02 0.17
CA SER A 35 -28.81 -4.13 1.02
C SER A 35 -28.24 -4.01 2.44
N LEU A 36 -27.87 -5.13 3.06
CA LEU A 36 -27.27 -5.14 4.41
C LEU A 36 -25.93 -4.40 4.44
N ALA A 37 -25.10 -4.55 3.40
CA ALA A 37 -23.84 -3.83 3.28
C ALA A 37 -24.03 -2.32 3.18
N SER A 38 -25.06 -1.86 2.47
CA SER A 38 -25.45 -0.46 2.38
C SER A 38 -25.93 0.09 3.73
N ASP A 39 -26.82 -0.65 4.41
CA ASP A 39 -27.34 -0.25 5.73
C ASP A 39 -26.23 -0.21 6.78
N ALA A 40 -25.31 -1.18 6.75
CA ALA A 40 -24.14 -1.22 7.63
C ALA A 40 -23.22 -0.04 7.40
N THR A 41 -22.98 0.31 6.13
CA THR A 41 -22.16 1.48 5.77
C THR A 41 -22.73 2.75 6.37
N GLY A 42 -24.04 3.01 6.21
CA GLY A 42 -24.68 4.20 6.79
C GLY A 42 -24.60 4.26 8.32
N ALA A 43 -24.74 3.12 9.01
CA ALA A 43 -24.60 3.05 10.46
C ALA A 43 -23.17 3.36 10.92
N LEU A 44 -22.15 2.82 10.22
CA LEU A 44 -20.75 3.04 10.53
C LEU A 44 -20.29 4.46 10.20
N GLU A 45 -20.80 5.08 9.14
CA GLU A 45 -20.56 6.49 8.83
C GLU A 45 -21.11 7.42 9.92
N ALA A 46 -22.29 7.12 10.44
CA ALA A 46 -22.85 7.85 11.57
C ALA A 46 -22.00 7.70 12.85
N LEU A 47 -21.48 6.49 13.12
CA LEU A 47 -20.57 6.22 14.22
C LEU A 47 -19.24 6.99 14.06
N LEU A 48 -18.69 6.99 12.86
CA LEU A 48 -17.47 7.75 12.53
C LEU A 48 -17.68 9.26 12.72
N ALA A 49 -18.81 9.79 12.30
CA ALA A 49 -19.15 11.20 12.48
C ALA A 49 -19.22 11.59 13.96
N ASP A 50 -19.79 10.70 14.80
CA ASP A 50 -19.86 10.91 16.25
C ASP A 50 -18.45 10.87 16.88
N ALA A 51 -17.61 9.92 16.48
CA ALA A 51 -16.21 9.84 16.90
C ALA A 51 -15.43 11.10 16.50
N ALA A 52 -15.55 11.52 15.25
CA ALA A 52 -14.87 12.72 14.72
C ALA A 52 -15.28 13.98 15.49
N ARG A 53 -16.56 14.13 15.84
CA ARG A 53 -17.05 15.24 16.66
C ARG A 53 -16.40 15.26 18.04
N LYS A 54 -16.28 14.10 18.70
CA LYS A 54 -15.68 13.99 20.04
C LYS A 54 -14.18 14.27 20.02
N VAL A 55 -13.44 13.69 19.10
CA VAL A 55 -11.99 13.93 18.95
C VAL A 55 -11.74 15.39 18.56
N ARG A 56 -12.57 15.96 17.67
CA ARG A 56 -12.49 17.38 17.29
C ARG A 56 -12.63 18.31 18.50
N ALA A 57 -13.53 18.02 19.42
CA ALA A 57 -13.71 18.82 20.65
C ALA A 57 -12.47 18.82 21.57
N ARG A 58 -11.67 17.74 21.55
CA ARG A 58 -10.45 17.64 22.36
C ARG A 58 -9.29 18.42 21.75
N VAL A 59 -9.16 18.46 20.41
CA VAL A 59 -7.98 18.98 19.72
C VAL A 59 -8.14 20.41 19.19
N LYS A 60 -9.39 20.92 19.06
CA LYS A 60 -9.63 22.31 18.61
C LYS A 60 -9.56 23.31 19.77
N LEU A 61 -9.01 24.48 19.46
CA LEU A 61 -9.06 25.69 20.25
C LEU A 61 -9.39 26.84 19.30
N ASP A 62 -10.39 27.65 19.65
CA ASP A 62 -10.84 28.79 18.82
C ASP A 62 -11.15 28.40 17.37
N GLY A 63 -11.79 27.24 17.18
CA GLY A 63 -12.20 26.74 15.87
C GLY A 63 -11.09 26.11 15.02
N ARG A 64 -9.82 26.14 15.47
CA ARG A 64 -8.66 25.60 14.75
C ARG A 64 -8.02 24.44 15.50
N ILE A 65 -7.39 23.50 14.79
CA ILE A 65 -6.60 22.43 15.40
C ILE A 65 -5.39 23.06 16.09
N ALA A 66 -5.29 22.89 17.43
CA ALA A 66 -4.15 23.34 18.22
C ALA A 66 -3.08 22.25 18.25
N GLY A 67 -1.89 22.50 17.69
CA GLY A 67 -0.81 21.50 17.53
C GLY A 67 -0.50 20.74 18.82
N LYS A 68 -0.25 21.45 19.94
CA LYS A 68 0.04 20.82 21.23
C LYS A 68 -1.10 19.92 21.75
N ARG A 69 -2.38 20.29 21.51
CA ARG A 69 -3.51 19.44 21.89
C ARG A 69 -3.62 18.23 20.99
N PHE A 70 -3.41 18.42 19.69
CA PHE A 70 -3.39 17.31 18.75
C PHE A 70 -2.28 16.30 19.11
N ASP A 71 -1.09 16.79 19.45
CA ASP A 71 0.04 15.94 19.85
C ASP A 71 -0.23 15.20 21.16
N ALA A 72 -0.92 15.82 22.12
CA ALA A 72 -1.33 15.16 23.37
C ALA A 72 -2.43 14.10 23.15
N GLU A 73 -3.26 14.26 22.13
CA GLU A 73 -4.38 13.38 21.79
C GLU A 73 -4.07 12.47 20.59
N GLN A 74 -2.80 12.20 20.26
CA GLN A 74 -2.40 11.41 19.09
C GLN A 74 -3.07 10.03 19.05
N ARG A 75 -3.22 9.35 20.20
CA ARG A 75 -3.90 8.06 20.24
C ARG A 75 -5.35 8.16 19.74
N ALA A 76 -6.10 9.16 20.16
CA ALA A 76 -7.46 9.38 19.69
C ALA A 76 -7.49 9.86 18.23
N ALA A 77 -6.60 10.77 17.84
CA ALA A 77 -6.52 11.30 16.49
C ALA A 77 -6.12 10.21 15.48
N HIS A 78 -5.06 9.45 15.76
CA HIS A 78 -4.62 8.34 14.90
C HIS A 78 -5.65 7.19 14.91
N GLY A 79 -6.28 6.93 16.06
CA GLY A 79 -7.39 5.98 16.16
C GLY A 79 -8.58 6.37 15.28
N LEU A 80 -8.91 7.68 15.22
CA LEU A 80 -9.95 8.16 14.30
C LEU A 80 -9.59 7.90 12.84
N ALA A 81 -8.31 8.05 12.45
CA ALA A 81 -7.84 7.72 11.11
C ALA A 81 -8.03 6.24 10.78
N TRP A 82 -7.73 5.35 11.72
CA TRP A 82 -7.94 3.92 11.55
C TRP A 82 -9.42 3.54 11.48
N LEU A 83 -10.27 4.13 12.34
CA LEU A 83 -11.72 3.92 12.24
C LEU A 83 -12.24 4.38 10.87
N ALA A 84 -11.83 5.56 10.41
CA ALA A 84 -12.22 6.06 9.09
C ALA A 84 -11.76 5.15 7.95
N THR A 85 -10.54 4.61 8.03
CA THR A 85 -10.01 3.65 7.05
C THR A 85 -10.84 2.37 7.02
N TYR A 86 -11.29 1.87 8.16
CA TYR A 86 -12.13 0.68 8.25
C TYR A 86 -13.57 0.93 7.74
N VAL A 87 -14.14 2.07 8.06
CA VAL A 87 -15.46 2.47 7.54
C VAL A 87 -15.39 2.61 6.02
N GLU A 88 -14.33 3.23 5.49
CA GLU A 88 -14.08 3.31 4.06
C GLU A 88 -13.90 1.93 3.43
N ALA A 89 -13.21 1.00 4.09
CA ALA A 89 -13.06 -0.37 3.64
C ALA A 89 -14.40 -1.08 3.47
N VAL A 90 -15.29 -0.95 4.46
CA VAL A 90 -16.66 -1.49 4.39
C VAL A 90 -17.43 -0.85 3.25
N ARG A 91 -17.34 0.47 3.08
CA ARG A 91 -18.01 1.20 2.00
C ARG A 91 -17.54 0.75 0.61
N GLN A 92 -16.22 0.62 0.41
CA GLN A 92 -15.67 0.20 -0.87
C GLN A 92 -15.97 -1.27 -1.17
N LEU A 93 -16.04 -2.14 -0.17
CA LEU A 93 -16.43 -3.52 -0.35
C LEU A 93 -17.93 -3.65 -0.70
N ALA A 94 -18.79 -2.83 -0.09
CA ALA A 94 -20.21 -2.73 -0.45
C ALA A 94 -20.40 -2.21 -1.89
N ALA A 95 -19.67 -1.16 -2.25
CA ALA A 95 -19.70 -0.60 -3.61
C ALA A 95 -19.16 -1.59 -4.66
N TYR A 96 -18.13 -2.37 -4.32
CA TYR A 96 -17.62 -3.44 -5.16
C TYR A 96 -18.68 -4.50 -5.41
N ALA A 97 -19.37 -4.99 -4.37
CA ALA A 97 -20.44 -5.99 -4.52
C ALA A 97 -21.58 -5.49 -5.42
N ALA A 98 -22.00 -4.22 -5.25
CA ALA A 98 -23.03 -3.62 -6.09
C ALA A 98 -22.59 -3.53 -7.56
N ARG A 99 -21.39 -2.99 -7.81
CA ARG A 99 -20.82 -2.85 -9.16
C ARG A 99 -20.65 -4.19 -9.86
N MET A 100 -20.11 -5.20 -9.16
CA MET A 100 -19.94 -6.54 -9.73
C MET A 100 -21.26 -7.22 -10.05
N THR A 101 -22.31 -6.96 -9.26
CA THR A 101 -23.65 -7.45 -9.53
C THR A 101 -24.26 -6.81 -10.78
N GLU A 102 -24.12 -5.49 -10.94
CA GLU A 102 -24.54 -4.75 -12.13
C GLU A 102 -23.85 -5.26 -13.41
N LEU A 103 -22.56 -5.61 -13.30
CA LEU A 103 -21.77 -6.18 -14.39
C LEU A 103 -22.07 -7.67 -14.65
N GLY A 104 -22.86 -8.34 -13.81
CA GLY A 104 -23.08 -9.78 -13.90
C GLY A 104 -21.84 -10.64 -13.57
N ARG A 105 -20.86 -10.06 -12.87
CA ARG A 105 -19.56 -10.67 -12.51
C ARG A 105 -19.46 -11.03 -11.02
N PHE A 106 -20.53 -10.93 -10.24
CA PHE A 106 -20.56 -11.26 -8.81
C PHE A 106 -20.79 -12.76 -8.60
N GLY A 107 -19.72 -13.55 -8.63
CA GLY A 107 -19.72 -15.00 -8.46
C GLY A 107 -19.65 -15.45 -6.99
N ASP A 108 -19.50 -16.77 -6.79
CA ASP A 108 -19.41 -17.37 -5.44
C ASP A 108 -18.15 -16.92 -4.70
N LEU A 109 -17.05 -16.73 -5.43
CA LEU A 109 -15.77 -16.33 -4.87
C LEU A 109 -15.84 -14.88 -4.35
N GLU A 110 -16.38 -13.98 -5.18
CA GLU A 110 -16.57 -12.55 -4.85
C GLU A 110 -17.55 -12.41 -3.67
N GLU A 111 -18.62 -13.17 -3.68
CA GLU A 111 -19.61 -13.18 -2.59
C GLU A 111 -18.97 -13.58 -1.26
N LEU A 112 -18.17 -14.64 -1.22
CA LEU A 112 -17.50 -15.09 -0.01
C LEU A 112 -16.47 -14.07 0.48
N ILE A 113 -15.71 -13.45 -0.42
CA ILE A 113 -14.78 -12.36 -0.08
C ILE A 113 -15.53 -11.21 0.59
N VAL A 114 -16.67 -10.79 0.01
CA VAL A 114 -17.48 -9.69 0.54
C VAL A 114 -18.08 -10.06 1.90
N ARG A 115 -18.67 -11.26 2.05
CA ARG A 115 -19.24 -11.73 3.32
C ARG A 115 -18.22 -11.75 4.44
N ILE A 116 -17.09 -12.42 4.20
CA ILE A 116 -16.02 -12.55 5.20
C ILE A 116 -15.46 -11.17 5.54
N GLY A 117 -15.19 -10.34 4.53
CA GLY A 117 -14.63 -9.00 4.72
C GLY A 117 -15.54 -8.07 5.52
N LEU A 118 -16.82 -8.01 5.18
CA LEU A 118 -17.80 -7.23 5.95
C LEU A 118 -17.90 -7.75 7.39
N GLY A 119 -18.07 -9.07 7.57
CA GLY A 119 -18.18 -9.67 8.90
C GLY A 119 -16.98 -9.40 9.78
N GLU A 120 -15.75 -9.58 9.25
CA GLU A 120 -14.50 -9.38 9.99
C GLU A 120 -14.26 -7.91 10.33
N TYR A 121 -14.38 -7.00 9.34
CA TYR A 121 -14.08 -5.58 9.58
C TYR A 121 -15.08 -4.92 10.53
N ILE A 122 -16.36 -5.27 10.44
CA ILE A 122 -17.37 -4.81 11.37
C ILE A 122 -17.11 -5.36 12.78
N ALA A 123 -16.75 -6.65 12.90
CA ALA A 123 -16.38 -7.26 14.19
C ALA A 123 -15.15 -6.59 14.80
N GLN A 124 -14.16 -6.23 14.00
CA GLN A 124 -12.97 -5.50 14.47
C GLN A 124 -13.32 -4.07 14.90
N ILE A 125 -14.22 -3.37 14.21
CA ILE A 125 -14.73 -2.06 14.66
C ILE A 125 -15.37 -2.20 16.04
N ALA A 126 -16.21 -3.21 16.25
CA ALA A 126 -16.85 -3.47 17.54
C ALA A 126 -15.88 -3.86 18.64
N GLY A 127 -15.02 -4.83 18.35
CA GLY A 127 -14.13 -5.47 19.32
C GLY A 127 -12.77 -4.81 19.48
N GLY A 128 -12.31 -4.10 18.48
CA GLY A 128 -11.01 -3.41 18.44
C GLY A 128 -10.30 -3.56 17.11
N ILE A 129 -9.95 -2.43 16.52
CA ILE A 129 -9.26 -2.36 15.24
C ILE A 129 -7.76 -2.60 15.44
N PRO A 130 -7.15 -3.62 14.81
CA PRO A 130 -5.70 -3.77 14.81
C PRO A 130 -5.06 -2.66 13.97
N MET A 131 -4.22 -1.87 14.62
CA MET A 131 -3.38 -0.85 13.98
C MET A 131 -2.02 -1.44 13.59
N SER A 132 -1.03 -0.60 13.35
CA SER A 132 0.34 -1.03 13.11
C SER A 132 1.02 -1.51 14.41
N GLN A 133 2.01 -2.40 14.30
CA GLN A 133 2.88 -2.90 15.39
C GLN A 133 2.13 -3.49 16.59
N GLY A 134 1.00 -4.15 16.36
CA GLY A 134 0.25 -4.85 17.41
C GLY A 134 -0.60 -3.96 18.32
N GLU A 135 -0.70 -2.68 18.04
CA GLU A 135 -1.62 -1.78 18.75
C GLU A 135 -3.08 -2.04 18.37
N ILE A 136 -3.97 -1.84 19.31
CA ILE A 136 -5.42 -2.02 19.10
C ILE A 136 -6.15 -0.75 19.50
N LEU A 137 -6.97 -0.23 18.59
CA LEU A 137 -7.90 0.86 18.85
C LEU A 137 -9.21 0.31 19.42
N ARG A 138 -9.72 0.93 20.46
CA ARG A 138 -11.08 0.74 20.98
C ARG A 138 -11.92 1.98 20.71
N LEU A 139 -13.23 1.82 20.48
CA LEU A 139 -14.12 2.96 20.29
C LEU A 139 -14.15 3.89 21.52
N SER A 140 -13.90 3.36 22.72
CA SER A 140 -13.72 4.15 23.94
C SER A 140 -12.50 5.09 23.91
N ASP A 141 -11.44 4.76 23.18
CA ASP A 141 -10.27 5.64 23.00
C ASP A 141 -10.68 6.95 22.28
N LEU A 142 -11.69 6.86 21.42
CA LEU A 142 -12.29 8.01 20.70
C LEU A 142 -13.31 8.79 21.56
N GLY A 143 -13.58 8.29 22.77
CA GLY A 143 -14.55 8.90 23.71
C GLY A 143 -16.00 8.50 23.46
N LEU A 144 -16.24 7.46 22.66
CA LEU A 144 -17.58 6.91 22.48
C LEU A 144 -17.95 6.04 23.68
N MET A 145 -19.13 6.31 24.26
CA MET A 145 -19.69 5.53 25.36
C MET A 145 -20.58 4.41 24.83
N THR A 146 -20.71 3.33 25.60
CA THR A 146 -21.49 2.13 25.19
C THR A 146 -22.89 2.47 24.71
N GLY A 147 -23.61 3.39 25.37
CA GLY A 147 -24.95 3.79 24.96
C GLY A 147 -24.98 4.56 23.62
N GLU A 148 -23.94 5.32 23.33
CA GLU A 148 -23.80 6.04 22.05
C GLU A 148 -23.49 5.09 20.92
N ILE A 149 -22.62 4.10 21.17
CA ILE A 149 -22.32 3.04 20.22
C ILE A 149 -23.60 2.25 19.92
N ALA A 150 -24.33 1.81 20.96
CA ALA A 150 -25.58 1.06 20.81
C ALA A 150 -26.64 1.83 20.01
N ALA A 151 -26.72 3.16 20.16
CA ALA A 151 -27.64 4.01 19.41
C ALA A 151 -27.33 4.08 17.89
N ARG A 152 -26.11 3.75 17.48
CA ARG A 152 -25.69 3.68 16.06
C ARG A 152 -25.61 2.25 15.53
N TRP A 153 -25.70 1.26 16.41
CA TRP A 153 -25.54 -0.14 16.06
C TRP A 153 -26.84 -0.68 15.45
N SER A 154 -26.79 -1.03 14.17
CA SER A 154 -27.96 -1.53 13.44
C SER A 154 -28.02 -3.07 13.43
N PRO A 155 -29.22 -3.69 13.29
CA PRO A 155 -29.35 -5.14 13.13
C PRO A 155 -28.58 -5.70 11.92
N ALA A 156 -28.32 -4.87 10.89
CA ALA A 156 -27.51 -5.26 9.74
C ALA A 156 -26.07 -5.57 10.14
N LEU A 157 -25.49 -4.78 11.07
CA LEU A 157 -24.14 -5.01 11.59
C LEU A 157 -24.04 -6.35 12.32
N ASP A 158 -25.01 -6.67 13.20
CA ASP A 158 -25.02 -7.94 13.94
C ASP A 158 -25.15 -9.14 12.99
N LEU A 159 -26.03 -9.03 11.99
CA LEU A 159 -26.24 -10.10 11.02
C LEU A 159 -25.01 -10.34 10.17
N LEU A 160 -24.32 -9.29 9.70
CA LEU A 160 -23.10 -9.41 8.92
C LEU A 160 -21.95 -10.00 9.74
N ILE A 161 -21.81 -9.65 11.02
CA ILE A 161 -20.85 -10.28 11.94
C ILE A 161 -21.15 -11.76 12.09
N ALA A 162 -22.41 -12.11 12.39
CA ALA A 162 -22.80 -13.48 12.70
C ALA A 162 -22.71 -14.42 11.48
N SER A 163 -23.01 -13.92 10.27
CA SER A 163 -23.07 -14.73 9.05
C SER A 163 -21.87 -14.56 8.10
N GLY A 164 -21.01 -13.57 8.32
CA GLY A 164 -19.94 -13.21 7.37
C GLY A 164 -18.71 -14.07 7.53
N ASN A 165 -17.91 -13.85 8.56
CA ASN A 165 -16.63 -14.56 8.79
C ASN A 165 -16.84 -15.86 9.58
N THR A 166 -17.61 -16.79 9.00
CA THR A 166 -17.84 -18.11 9.61
C THR A 166 -16.77 -19.12 9.19
N VAL A 167 -16.68 -20.23 9.93
CA VAL A 167 -15.77 -21.35 9.60
C VAL A 167 -16.10 -21.91 8.22
N GLU A 168 -17.40 -22.07 7.93
CA GLU A 168 -17.92 -22.61 6.66
C GLU A 168 -17.57 -21.71 5.48
N ASN A 169 -17.74 -20.39 5.63
CA ASN A 169 -17.41 -19.43 4.58
C ASN A 169 -15.91 -19.42 4.28
N ARG A 170 -15.05 -19.46 5.31
CA ARG A 170 -13.59 -19.54 5.11
C ARG A 170 -13.18 -20.84 4.43
N ALA A 171 -13.72 -21.97 4.88
CA ALA A 171 -13.43 -23.27 4.28
C ALA A 171 -13.86 -23.30 2.80
N ARG A 172 -15.05 -22.80 2.49
CA ARG A 172 -15.56 -22.72 1.10
C ARG A 172 -14.72 -21.77 0.24
N LEU A 173 -14.30 -20.63 0.78
CA LEU A 173 -13.41 -19.69 0.07
C LEU A 173 -12.10 -20.38 -0.30
N VAL A 174 -11.44 -21.07 0.64
CA VAL A 174 -10.17 -21.77 0.38
C VAL A 174 -10.36 -22.92 -0.61
N GLU A 175 -11.48 -23.65 -0.57
CA GLU A 175 -11.80 -24.65 -1.56
C GLU A 175 -11.88 -24.07 -2.98
N LEU A 176 -12.55 -22.92 -3.15
CA LEU A 176 -12.65 -22.24 -4.45
C LEU A 176 -11.28 -21.74 -4.93
N ILE A 177 -10.49 -21.12 -4.04
CA ILE A 177 -9.15 -20.64 -4.35
C ILE A 177 -8.24 -21.77 -4.84
N THR A 178 -8.28 -22.93 -4.19
CA THR A 178 -7.46 -24.10 -4.58
C THR A 178 -7.86 -24.72 -5.90
N ARG A 179 -9.13 -24.61 -6.28
CA ARG A 179 -9.65 -25.15 -7.55
C ARG A 179 -9.42 -24.22 -8.74
N GLN A 180 -9.26 -22.94 -8.50
CA GLN A 180 -9.08 -21.92 -9.53
C GLN A 180 -7.72 -21.26 -9.37
N PRO A 181 -6.65 -21.79 -9.99
CA PRO A 181 -5.34 -21.11 -10.02
C PRO A 181 -5.46 -19.89 -10.92
N ALA A 182 -6.08 -18.84 -10.40
CA ALA A 182 -6.23 -17.58 -11.10
C ALA A 182 -5.13 -16.60 -10.71
N ALA A 183 -4.86 -15.68 -11.60
CA ALA A 183 -3.91 -14.59 -11.42
C ALA A 183 -4.19 -13.74 -10.17
N THR A 184 -5.44 -13.48 -9.87
CA THR A 184 -5.90 -12.83 -8.64
C THR A 184 -6.99 -13.68 -8.00
N ILE A 185 -7.12 -13.57 -6.69
CA ILE A 185 -8.23 -14.22 -5.99
C ILE A 185 -9.44 -13.30 -6.07
N GLY A 186 -10.41 -13.73 -6.87
CA GLY A 186 -11.58 -12.94 -7.21
C GLY A 186 -11.36 -11.95 -8.35
N ASP A 187 -12.43 -11.60 -9.00
CA ASP A 187 -12.49 -10.59 -10.03
C ASP A 187 -12.30 -9.19 -9.38
N CYS A 188 -11.33 -8.42 -9.85
CA CYS A 188 -11.02 -7.11 -9.26
C CYS A 188 -11.96 -5.99 -9.72
N GLY A 189 -12.84 -6.26 -10.68
CA GLY A 189 -13.77 -5.28 -11.27
C GLY A 189 -13.11 -4.29 -12.20
N LEU A 190 -12.02 -4.69 -12.86
CA LEU A 190 -11.37 -3.92 -13.90
C LEU A 190 -12.14 -3.99 -15.23
N ASP A 191 -11.89 -3.04 -16.12
CA ASP A 191 -12.29 -3.12 -17.51
C ASP A 191 -11.36 -4.03 -18.34
N GLU A 192 -11.72 -4.31 -19.58
CA GLU A 192 -10.98 -5.20 -20.48
C GLU A 192 -9.55 -4.70 -20.76
N THR A 193 -9.35 -3.38 -20.83
CA THR A 193 -8.04 -2.78 -21.08
C THR A 193 -7.12 -2.97 -19.88
N LEU A 194 -7.60 -2.70 -18.68
CA LEU A 194 -6.83 -2.88 -17.45
C LEU A 194 -6.57 -4.35 -17.14
N ASP A 195 -7.52 -5.25 -17.45
CA ASP A 195 -7.29 -6.69 -17.33
C ASP A 195 -6.21 -7.17 -18.32
N ALA A 196 -6.20 -6.69 -19.56
CA ALA A 196 -5.16 -7.00 -20.53
C ALA A 196 -3.77 -6.48 -20.09
N ILE A 197 -3.70 -5.26 -19.56
CA ILE A 197 -2.46 -4.69 -18.99
C ILE A 197 -1.98 -5.57 -17.82
N ARG A 198 -2.89 -6.01 -16.94
CA ARG A 198 -2.56 -6.91 -15.83
C ARG A 198 -1.95 -8.22 -16.33
N GLU A 199 -2.59 -8.86 -17.29
CA GLU A 199 -2.11 -10.13 -17.84
C GLU A 199 -0.71 -9.99 -18.46
N GLU A 200 -0.46 -8.92 -19.20
CA GLU A 200 0.85 -8.69 -19.83
C GLU A 200 1.93 -8.42 -18.78
N MET A 201 1.65 -7.57 -17.78
CA MET A 201 2.59 -7.31 -16.68
C MET A 201 2.84 -8.55 -15.85
N ARG A 202 1.83 -9.40 -15.66
CA ARG A 202 1.98 -10.67 -14.95
C ARG A 202 2.89 -11.63 -15.72
N LYS A 203 2.70 -11.78 -17.02
CA LYS A 203 3.57 -12.61 -17.86
C LYS A 203 5.01 -12.14 -17.78
N PHE A 204 5.23 -10.84 -17.94
CA PHE A 204 6.57 -10.25 -17.80
C PHE A 204 7.16 -10.52 -16.41
N ALA A 205 6.41 -10.27 -15.34
CA ALA A 205 6.89 -10.52 -13.99
C ALA A 205 7.23 -12.00 -13.74
N ASP A 206 6.41 -12.93 -14.24
CA ASP A 206 6.61 -14.37 -14.06
C ASP A 206 7.79 -14.91 -14.87
N SER A 207 8.06 -14.38 -16.07
CA SER A 207 9.18 -14.83 -16.91
C SER A 207 10.50 -14.15 -16.57
N GLU A 208 10.50 -12.84 -16.36
CA GLU A 208 11.74 -12.04 -16.31
C GLU A 208 12.12 -11.58 -14.88
N VAL A 209 11.20 -11.63 -13.92
CA VAL A 209 11.44 -11.09 -12.58
C VAL A 209 11.47 -12.18 -11.51
N VAL A 210 10.40 -12.95 -11.39
CA VAL A 210 10.25 -13.98 -10.32
C VAL A 210 11.40 -14.97 -10.26
N PRO A 211 11.93 -15.52 -11.41
CA PRO A 211 13.03 -16.48 -11.37
C PRO A 211 14.33 -15.90 -10.78
N HIS A 212 14.51 -14.60 -10.82
CA HIS A 212 15.74 -13.91 -10.45
C HIS A 212 15.64 -13.18 -9.10
N ALA A 213 14.42 -12.84 -8.64
CA ALA A 213 14.17 -11.98 -7.48
C ALA A 213 14.90 -12.45 -6.19
N GLN A 214 14.88 -13.76 -5.91
CA GLN A 214 15.54 -14.31 -4.72
C GLN A 214 17.07 -14.19 -4.82
N SER A 215 17.64 -14.38 -5.99
CA SER A 215 19.07 -14.22 -6.23
C SER A 215 19.49 -12.76 -6.07
N TRP A 216 18.78 -11.83 -6.73
CA TRP A 216 19.05 -10.38 -6.61
C TRP A 216 19.02 -9.92 -5.14
N HIS A 217 18.02 -10.38 -4.39
CA HIS A 217 17.92 -10.06 -2.97
C HIS A 217 19.10 -10.61 -2.16
N ARG A 218 19.44 -11.89 -2.34
CA ARG A 218 20.49 -12.55 -1.54
C ARG A 218 21.88 -12.02 -1.84
N THR A 219 22.17 -11.68 -3.09
CA THR A 219 23.47 -11.15 -3.51
C THR A 219 23.55 -9.62 -3.46
N ASN A 220 22.46 -8.95 -3.08
CA ASN A 220 22.33 -7.50 -3.12
C ASN A 220 22.71 -6.92 -4.50
N SER A 221 22.35 -7.65 -5.56
CA SER A 221 22.66 -7.24 -6.93
C SER A 221 21.62 -6.23 -7.44
N TYR A 222 22.06 -5.29 -8.26
CA TYR A 222 21.13 -4.43 -8.99
C TYR A 222 20.23 -5.24 -9.94
N ILE A 223 18.99 -4.78 -10.11
CA ILE A 223 18.11 -5.22 -11.19
C ILE A 223 18.82 -4.91 -12.52
N PRO A 224 18.97 -5.87 -13.46
CA PRO A 224 19.70 -5.66 -14.70
C PRO A 224 19.14 -4.53 -15.56
N TYR A 225 19.99 -3.87 -16.34
CA TYR A 225 19.55 -2.84 -17.31
C TYR A 225 18.67 -3.44 -18.41
N GLU A 226 18.86 -4.69 -18.76
CA GLU A 226 18.02 -5.44 -19.69
C GLU A 226 16.58 -5.51 -19.22
N THR A 227 16.36 -5.76 -17.93
CA THR A 227 15.02 -5.73 -17.32
C THR A 227 14.40 -4.33 -17.39
N LEU A 228 15.20 -3.27 -17.16
CA LEU A 228 14.73 -1.89 -17.29
C LEU A 228 14.37 -1.55 -18.74
N ALA A 229 15.14 -2.02 -19.72
CA ALA A 229 14.86 -1.82 -21.14
C ALA A 229 13.53 -2.49 -21.53
N GLN A 230 13.30 -3.73 -21.09
CA GLN A 230 12.03 -4.43 -21.31
C GLN A 230 10.84 -3.70 -20.66
N MET A 231 11.01 -3.17 -19.44
CA MET A 231 9.99 -2.33 -18.79
C MET A 231 9.68 -1.06 -19.61
N ALA A 232 10.69 -0.43 -20.19
CA ALA A 232 10.51 0.73 -21.06
C ALA A 232 9.74 0.37 -22.34
N GLU A 233 10.08 -0.75 -23.00
CA GLU A 233 9.36 -1.27 -24.16
C GLU A 233 7.89 -1.59 -23.85
N LEU A 234 7.60 -2.08 -22.65
CA LEU A 234 6.23 -2.31 -22.16
C LEU A 234 5.51 -1.04 -21.71
N GLY A 235 6.13 0.13 -21.80
CA GLY A 235 5.55 1.41 -21.48
C GLY A 235 5.41 1.72 -19.97
N VAL A 236 6.09 0.97 -19.09
CA VAL A 236 5.97 1.13 -17.63
C VAL A 236 6.30 2.55 -17.16
N PHE A 237 7.21 3.25 -17.83
CA PHE A 237 7.62 4.61 -17.46
C PHE A 237 6.77 5.72 -18.09
N SER A 238 5.85 5.37 -19.00
CA SER A 238 5.08 6.32 -19.80
C SER A 238 3.57 6.31 -19.51
N LEU A 239 3.08 5.40 -18.65
CA LEU A 239 1.66 5.09 -18.44
C LEU A 239 0.77 6.32 -18.28
N THR A 240 1.10 7.22 -17.36
CA THR A 240 0.24 8.34 -16.98
C THR A 240 0.68 9.68 -17.58
N LEU A 241 1.75 9.69 -18.36
CA LEU A 241 2.19 10.88 -19.06
C LEU A 241 1.29 11.17 -20.28
N PRO A 242 1.03 12.45 -20.58
CA PRO A 242 0.31 12.83 -21.80
C PRO A 242 1.02 12.36 -23.08
N GLU A 243 0.23 12.06 -24.13
CA GLU A 243 0.74 11.61 -25.43
C GLU A 243 1.69 12.63 -26.07
N GLU A 244 1.46 13.94 -25.86
CA GLU A 244 2.34 15.01 -26.36
C GLU A 244 3.78 14.93 -25.84
N PHE A 245 4.02 14.23 -24.74
CA PHE A 245 5.34 13.96 -24.15
C PHE A 245 5.78 12.50 -24.33
N GLY A 246 5.15 11.75 -25.24
CA GLY A 246 5.47 10.35 -25.49
C GLY A 246 4.89 9.37 -24.47
N GLY A 247 3.90 9.81 -23.72
CA GLY A 247 3.16 8.98 -22.77
C GLY A 247 2.01 8.22 -23.38
N MET A 248 1.36 7.36 -22.59
CA MET A 248 0.17 6.60 -22.98
C MET A 248 -1.14 7.30 -22.59
N GLY A 249 -1.09 8.36 -21.79
CA GLY A 249 -2.28 9.11 -21.36
C GLY A 249 -3.26 8.33 -20.49
N LEU A 250 -2.82 7.22 -19.88
CA LEU A 250 -3.67 6.37 -19.04
C LEU A 250 -3.84 6.96 -17.63
N GLY A 251 -4.89 6.51 -16.93
CA GLY A 251 -5.17 6.94 -15.55
C GLY A 251 -4.29 6.29 -14.49
N LYS A 252 -4.42 6.78 -13.26
CA LYS A 252 -3.69 6.25 -12.09
C LYS A 252 -4.11 4.82 -11.72
N GLU A 253 -5.30 4.36 -12.15
CA GLU A 253 -5.72 2.98 -11.94
C GLU A 253 -4.83 2.01 -12.74
N SER A 254 -4.44 2.36 -13.98
CA SER A 254 -3.48 1.57 -14.77
C SER A 254 -2.11 1.49 -14.10
N MET A 255 -1.63 2.61 -13.56
CA MET A 255 -0.41 2.67 -12.76
C MET A 255 -0.47 1.73 -11.54
N CYS A 256 -1.64 1.64 -10.87
CA CYS A 256 -1.82 0.70 -9.75
C CYS A 256 -1.71 -0.75 -10.21
N VAL A 257 -2.37 -1.11 -11.30
CA VAL A 257 -2.33 -2.47 -11.87
C VAL A 257 -0.90 -2.89 -12.22
N VAL A 258 -0.15 -2.04 -12.91
CA VAL A 258 1.25 -2.27 -13.28
C VAL A 258 2.15 -2.39 -12.06
N SER A 259 2.03 -1.45 -11.11
CA SER A 259 2.83 -1.45 -9.88
C SER A 259 2.56 -2.68 -9.01
N GLU A 260 1.30 -3.14 -8.96
CA GLU A 260 0.90 -4.35 -8.24
C GLU A 260 1.58 -5.59 -8.82
N GLU A 261 1.46 -5.85 -10.13
CA GLU A 261 2.01 -7.05 -10.76
C GLU A 261 3.54 -7.08 -10.74
N LEU A 262 4.19 -5.94 -11.01
CA LEU A 262 5.65 -5.85 -10.91
C LEU A 262 6.15 -6.07 -9.48
N SER A 263 5.43 -5.54 -8.48
CA SER A 263 5.80 -5.72 -7.05
C SER A 263 5.47 -7.12 -6.53
N ARG A 264 4.49 -7.81 -7.13
CA ARG A 264 4.26 -9.23 -6.90
C ARG A 264 5.48 -10.05 -7.35
N GLY A 265 6.07 -9.71 -8.48
CA GLY A 265 7.33 -10.32 -8.91
C GLY A 265 8.50 -9.96 -7.99
N TYR A 266 8.76 -8.67 -7.81
CA TYR A 266 9.75 -8.14 -6.90
C TYR A 266 9.50 -6.65 -6.63
N ILE A 267 9.44 -6.26 -5.34
CA ILE A 267 9.15 -4.88 -4.94
C ILE A 267 10.12 -3.86 -5.56
N GLY A 268 11.38 -4.22 -5.76
CA GLY A 268 12.39 -3.36 -6.40
C GLY A 268 11.99 -3.01 -7.84
N VAL A 269 11.52 -3.99 -8.61
CA VAL A 269 11.06 -3.78 -10.00
C VAL A 269 9.83 -2.88 -10.03
N GLY A 270 8.83 -3.13 -9.17
CA GLY A 270 7.66 -2.25 -9.05
C GLY A 270 8.01 -0.83 -8.64
N SER A 271 9.11 -0.63 -7.92
CA SER A 271 9.56 0.68 -7.48
C SER A 271 10.27 1.52 -8.55
N LEU A 272 10.83 0.91 -9.58
CA LEU A 272 11.45 1.62 -10.70
C LEU A 272 10.43 2.50 -11.43
N GLY A 273 9.26 1.97 -11.77
CA GLY A 273 8.16 2.76 -12.34
C GLY A 273 7.73 3.91 -11.44
N THR A 274 7.68 3.68 -10.12
CA THR A 274 7.32 4.72 -9.14
C THR A 274 8.29 5.91 -9.15
N ARG A 275 9.61 5.68 -9.29
CA ARG A 275 10.59 6.77 -9.32
C ARG A 275 10.39 7.67 -10.54
N SER A 276 10.15 7.05 -11.71
CA SER A 276 9.85 7.78 -12.94
C SER A 276 8.55 8.57 -12.84
N GLU A 277 7.50 7.97 -12.32
CA GLU A 277 6.20 8.59 -12.14
C GLU A 277 6.25 9.82 -11.22
N ILE A 278 6.93 9.73 -10.06
CA ILE A 278 7.07 10.86 -9.12
C ILE A 278 7.79 12.02 -9.79
N ALA A 279 8.89 11.77 -10.50
CA ALA A 279 9.63 12.82 -11.19
C ALA A 279 8.82 13.42 -12.35
N ALA A 280 8.14 12.58 -13.13
CA ALA A 280 7.30 13.01 -14.23
C ALA A 280 6.13 13.89 -13.75
N GLU A 281 5.43 13.48 -12.68
CA GLU A 281 4.32 14.26 -12.10
C GLU A 281 4.80 15.61 -11.52
N LEU A 282 5.96 15.63 -10.86
CA LEU A 282 6.58 16.89 -10.40
C LEU A 282 6.82 17.86 -11.56
N ILE A 283 7.44 17.37 -12.65
CA ILE A 283 7.77 18.18 -13.82
C ILE A 283 6.50 18.60 -14.57
N LEU A 284 5.56 17.68 -14.77
CA LEU A 284 4.29 17.94 -15.46
C LEU A 284 3.48 19.04 -14.76
N ASN A 285 3.37 18.97 -13.43
CA ASN A 285 2.55 19.89 -12.63
C ASN A 285 3.23 21.23 -12.34
N SER A 286 4.57 21.27 -12.31
CA SER A 286 5.31 22.42 -11.79
C SER A 286 6.43 22.93 -12.69
N GLY A 287 6.83 22.17 -13.71
CA GLY A 287 7.90 22.56 -14.64
C GLY A 287 7.46 23.65 -15.62
N THR A 288 8.45 24.41 -16.12
CA THR A 288 8.24 25.28 -17.28
C THR A 288 7.99 24.44 -18.53
N ASP A 289 7.49 25.05 -19.60
CA ASP A 289 7.26 24.32 -20.86
C ASP A 289 8.56 23.78 -21.46
N GLU A 290 9.69 24.48 -21.26
CA GLU A 290 11.03 24.03 -21.65
C GLU A 290 11.42 22.79 -20.85
N GLN A 291 11.25 22.81 -19.53
CA GLN A 291 11.56 21.68 -18.64
C GLN A 291 10.70 20.46 -18.99
N LYS A 292 9.40 20.64 -19.26
CA LYS A 292 8.51 19.55 -19.69
C LYS A 292 8.99 18.93 -20.99
N ARG A 293 9.28 19.73 -22.03
CA ARG A 293 9.77 19.24 -23.33
C ARG A 293 11.14 18.57 -23.24
N GLN A 294 12.00 19.02 -22.33
CA GLN A 294 13.34 18.46 -22.13
C GLN A 294 13.30 17.09 -21.44
N TRP A 295 12.49 16.95 -20.37
CA TRP A 295 12.61 15.84 -19.45
C TRP A 295 11.55 14.75 -19.64
N LEU A 296 10.29 15.12 -19.89
CA LEU A 296 9.19 14.14 -19.91
C LEU A 296 9.35 13.07 -21.00
N PRO A 297 9.71 13.39 -22.26
CA PRO A 297 9.92 12.36 -23.28
C PRO A 297 11.05 11.36 -22.93
N LYS A 298 12.11 11.84 -22.30
CA LYS A 298 13.25 11.00 -21.91
C LYS A 298 12.93 10.11 -20.72
N ILE A 299 12.09 10.59 -19.79
CA ILE A 299 11.58 9.77 -18.69
C ILE A 299 10.62 8.72 -19.25
N ALA A 300 9.70 9.09 -20.13
CA ALA A 300 8.73 8.20 -20.77
C ALA A 300 9.39 7.04 -21.51
N SER A 301 10.47 7.31 -22.23
CA SER A 301 11.25 6.30 -22.96
C SER A 301 12.18 5.45 -22.09
N GLY A 302 12.38 5.81 -20.83
CA GLY A 302 13.38 5.18 -19.95
C GLY A 302 14.83 5.54 -20.28
N GLU A 303 15.07 6.50 -21.21
CA GLU A 303 16.40 7.04 -21.48
C GLU A 303 17.02 7.65 -20.22
N ILE A 304 16.21 8.35 -19.45
CA ILE A 304 16.58 8.95 -18.17
C ILE A 304 15.85 8.23 -17.02
N LEU A 305 16.66 7.82 -16.04
CA LEU A 305 16.17 7.24 -14.79
C LEU A 305 16.25 8.30 -13.68
N PRO A 306 15.12 8.75 -13.13
CA PRO A 306 15.12 9.71 -12.04
C PRO A 306 15.21 9.05 -10.67
N THR A 307 15.68 9.84 -9.68
CA THR A 307 15.59 9.49 -8.26
C THR A 307 15.13 10.66 -7.42
N ALA A 308 14.41 10.38 -6.33
CA ALA A 308 13.91 11.36 -5.38
C ALA A 308 14.95 11.58 -4.26
N VAL A 309 15.41 12.83 -4.07
CA VAL A 309 16.48 13.18 -3.15
C VAL A 309 15.99 14.22 -2.14
N PHE A 310 15.27 13.76 -1.10
CA PHE A 310 14.60 14.63 -0.14
C PHE A 310 15.15 14.48 1.28
N THR A 311 15.18 13.25 1.80
CA THR A 311 15.44 12.91 3.19
C THR A 311 16.87 13.21 3.61
N GLU A 312 17.05 13.72 4.84
CA GLU A 312 18.33 13.92 5.47
C GLU A 312 18.48 13.06 6.74
N PRO A 313 19.69 12.82 7.27
CA PRO A 313 19.87 11.98 8.45
C PRO A 313 19.00 12.37 9.67
N ASN A 314 18.70 13.65 9.80
CA ASN A 314 17.91 14.18 10.92
C ASN A 314 16.49 14.66 10.51
N THR A 315 16.08 14.53 9.25
CA THR A 315 14.80 15.01 8.74
C THR A 315 14.21 14.06 7.72
N GLY A 316 13.38 13.11 8.19
CA GLY A 316 12.60 12.23 7.34
C GLY A 316 11.15 12.71 7.24
N SER A 317 10.35 12.52 8.30
CA SER A 317 8.96 12.95 8.34
C SER A 317 8.80 14.49 8.38
N ASP A 318 9.77 15.20 8.97
CA ASP A 318 9.80 16.68 9.04
C ASP A 318 10.68 17.28 7.95
N LEU A 319 10.31 17.07 6.68
CA LEU A 319 11.07 17.61 5.53
C LEU A 319 11.17 19.14 5.52
N ALA A 320 10.24 19.84 6.18
CA ALA A 320 10.29 21.31 6.28
C ALA A 320 11.53 21.83 7.03
N SER A 321 12.16 20.99 7.85
CA SER A 321 13.34 21.31 8.66
C SER A 321 14.67 20.92 8.01
N LEU A 322 14.67 20.48 6.73
CA LEU A 322 15.90 20.09 6.02
C LEU A 322 16.93 21.24 5.91
N ARG A 323 18.22 20.86 5.86
CA ARG A 323 19.35 21.78 5.96
C ARG A 323 20.28 21.80 4.74
N THR A 324 20.23 20.80 3.85
CA THR A 324 20.97 20.84 2.58
C THR A 324 20.66 22.15 1.89
N ARG A 325 21.68 22.96 1.63
CA ARG A 325 21.56 24.30 1.08
C ARG A 325 22.01 24.35 -0.37
N ALA A 326 21.43 25.25 -1.13
CA ALA A 326 21.89 25.62 -2.46
C ALA A 326 21.98 27.14 -2.56
N ALA A 327 23.15 27.66 -2.79
CA ALA A 327 23.37 29.08 -3.00
C ALA A 327 23.53 29.37 -4.50
N ARG A 328 22.84 30.39 -5.00
CA ARG A 328 22.99 30.79 -6.41
C ARG A 328 24.27 31.55 -6.62
N GLU A 329 25.12 31.07 -7.53
CA GLU A 329 26.39 31.70 -7.96
C GLU A 329 26.38 31.78 -9.50
N GLY A 330 26.11 32.96 -10.05
CA GLY A 330 25.96 33.14 -11.49
C GLY A 330 24.82 32.32 -12.07
N ASP A 331 25.15 31.44 -13.01
CA ASP A 331 24.24 30.57 -13.71
C ASP A 331 24.06 29.17 -13.04
N ASN A 332 24.62 28.97 -11.85
CA ASN A 332 24.57 27.73 -11.12
C ASN A 332 24.02 27.91 -9.69
N TYR A 333 23.48 26.83 -9.14
CA TYR A 333 23.33 26.62 -7.71
C TYR A 333 24.44 25.73 -7.20
N ILE A 334 25.13 26.15 -6.15
CA ILE A 334 26.17 25.37 -5.48
C ILE A 334 25.57 24.71 -4.25
N VAL A 335 25.57 23.36 -4.27
CA VAL A 335 24.87 22.53 -3.27
C VAL A 335 25.87 22.02 -2.23
N HIS A 336 25.49 22.15 -0.94
CA HIS A 336 26.20 21.56 0.20
C HIS A 336 25.22 20.92 1.18
N GLY A 337 25.54 19.73 1.65
CA GLY A 337 24.77 19.01 2.67
C GLY A 337 24.76 17.51 2.45
N ASN A 338 23.96 16.81 3.24
CA ASN A 338 23.88 15.36 3.19
C ASN A 338 22.43 14.91 3.00
N LYS A 339 22.23 13.88 2.19
CA LYS A 339 20.97 13.19 1.98
C LYS A 339 21.14 11.72 2.32
N THR A 340 20.09 11.09 2.81
CA THR A 340 20.12 9.67 3.21
C THR A 340 18.86 8.94 2.75
N TRP A 341 18.94 7.62 2.72
CA TRP A 341 17.84 6.76 2.22
C TRP A 341 17.44 7.10 0.77
N ILE A 342 18.45 7.37 -0.05
CA ILE A 342 18.22 7.69 -1.45
C ILE A 342 18.28 6.40 -2.25
N THR A 343 17.14 6.08 -2.86
CA THR A 343 16.97 4.88 -3.64
C THR A 343 17.54 5.03 -5.03
N HIS A 344 18.37 4.09 -5.50
CA HIS A 344 18.85 3.98 -6.88
C HIS A 344 19.71 5.16 -7.39
N PRO A 345 20.42 5.94 -6.54
CA PRO A 345 21.04 7.17 -7.00
C PRO A 345 22.24 6.94 -7.92
N VAL A 346 22.95 5.81 -7.81
CA VAL A 346 24.11 5.49 -8.63
C VAL A 346 23.71 5.40 -10.11
N ARG A 347 22.62 4.73 -10.42
CA ARG A 347 22.12 4.52 -11.77
C ARG A 347 21.16 5.59 -12.30
N ALA A 348 20.78 6.54 -11.46
CA ALA A 348 19.93 7.66 -11.86
C ALA A 348 20.74 8.69 -12.66
N ASP A 349 20.07 9.34 -13.62
CA ASP A 349 20.59 10.46 -14.42
C ASP A 349 20.11 11.80 -13.90
N LEU A 350 18.94 11.80 -13.26
CA LEU A 350 18.24 12.98 -12.79
C LEU A 350 17.85 12.83 -11.32
N MET A 351 18.23 13.77 -10.49
CA MET A 351 17.78 13.88 -9.11
C MET A 351 16.71 14.97 -8.99
N THR A 352 15.51 14.62 -8.50
CA THR A 352 14.59 15.63 -7.98
C THR A 352 15.08 16.00 -6.58
N LEU A 353 15.88 17.06 -6.50
CA LEU A 353 16.66 17.40 -5.31
C LEU A 353 16.01 18.55 -4.52
N LEU A 354 15.48 18.24 -3.34
CA LEU A 354 14.89 19.24 -2.45
C LEU A 354 15.97 19.88 -1.57
N VAL A 355 16.12 21.21 -1.67
CA VAL A 355 17.17 21.98 -0.99
C VAL A 355 16.63 23.28 -0.39
N ARG A 356 17.38 23.87 0.52
CA ARG A 356 17.11 25.20 1.07
C ARG A 356 17.90 26.25 0.28
N THR A 357 17.18 27.05 -0.51
CA THR A 357 17.73 28.18 -1.26
C THR A 357 17.67 29.49 -0.46
N ASN A 358 16.69 29.62 0.45
CA ASN A 358 16.59 30.79 1.30
C ASN A 358 16.75 30.42 2.79
N PRO A 359 17.93 30.59 3.39
CA PRO A 359 18.17 30.28 4.80
C PRO A 359 17.49 31.24 5.79
N LYS A 360 17.04 32.42 5.33
CA LYS A 360 16.31 33.41 6.15
C LYS A 360 14.84 33.09 6.31
N GLU A 361 14.28 32.27 5.41
CA GLU A 361 12.90 31.80 5.49
C GLU A 361 12.86 30.43 6.20
N PRO A 362 12.33 30.37 7.44
CA PRO A 362 12.22 29.11 8.16
C PRO A 362 11.13 28.21 7.57
N GLY A 363 11.23 26.90 7.85
CA GLY A 363 10.23 25.92 7.42
C GLY A 363 10.20 25.74 5.91
N HIS A 364 9.02 25.47 5.39
CA HIS A 364 8.82 25.04 4.00
C HIS A 364 9.02 26.14 2.94
N ARG A 365 8.86 27.43 3.29
CA ARG A 365 8.95 28.53 2.33
C ARG A 365 10.37 28.83 1.85
N GLY A 366 11.39 28.35 2.57
CA GLY A 366 12.77 28.48 2.14
C GLY A 366 13.27 27.34 1.24
N LEU A 367 12.37 26.40 0.87
CA LEU A 367 12.73 25.18 0.13
C LEU A 367 12.39 25.28 -1.35
N SER A 368 13.33 24.84 -2.19
CA SER A 368 13.21 24.79 -3.63
C SER A 368 13.51 23.38 -4.16
N MET A 369 12.94 23.03 -5.30
CA MET A 369 13.20 21.77 -5.99
C MET A 369 14.10 22.01 -7.19
N LEU A 370 15.23 21.29 -7.25
CA LEU A 370 16.15 21.32 -8.38
C LEU A 370 16.03 20.02 -9.20
N LEU A 371 16.04 20.14 -10.51
CA LEU A 371 16.19 19.04 -11.46
C LEU A 371 17.69 18.84 -11.71
N ALA A 372 18.36 18.12 -10.81
CA ALA A 372 19.81 18.03 -10.76
C ALA A 372 20.30 16.84 -11.61
N GLU A 373 20.90 17.15 -12.74
CA GLU A 373 21.53 16.17 -13.64
C GLU A 373 22.83 15.62 -13.04
N LYS A 374 23.12 14.37 -13.31
CA LYS A 374 24.42 13.76 -13.02
C LYS A 374 24.71 12.60 -13.97
N PRO A 375 25.97 12.26 -14.23
CA PRO A 375 26.33 11.03 -14.94
C PRO A 375 25.97 9.80 -14.09
N ARG A 376 25.60 8.69 -14.75
CA ARG A 376 25.45 7.39 -14.10
C ARG A 376 26.78 6.94 -13.50
N GLY A 377 26.73 6.41 -12.29
CA GLY A 377 27.88 5.76 -11.68
C GLY A 377 28.01 4.30 -12.08
N THR A 378 29.08 3.72 -11.63
CA THR A 378 29.37 2.27 -11.72
C THR A 378 29.65 1.72 -10.31
N ASP A 379 29.84 0.42 -10.19
CA ASP A 379 30.22 -0.19 -8.90
C ASP A 379 31.61 0.28 -8.43
N GLN A 380 32.52 0.67 -9.37
CA GLN A 380 33.85 1.16 -9.06
C GLN A 380 33.88 2.66 -8.76
N ASP A 381 33.01 3.43 -9.39
CA ASP A 381 32.84 4.87 -9.18
C ASP A 381 31.34 5.20 -9.11
N PRO A 382 30.73 5.07 -7.93
CA PRO A 382 29.29 5.26 -7.77
C PRO A 382 28.82 6.71 -7.99
N PHE A 383 29.70 7.70 -7.75
CA PHE A 383 29.36 9.11 -7.83
C PHE A 383 30.43 9.92 -8.58
N PRO A 384 30.51 9.77 -9.92
CA PRO A 384 31.56 10.41 -10.73
C PRO A 384 31.39 11.93 -10.87
N ALA A 385 30.25 12.50 -10.46
CA ALA A 385 30.02 13.94 -10.53
C ALA A 385 30.89 14.71 -9.54
N PRO A 386 31.57 15.80 -9.97
CA PRO A 386 32.33 16.67 -9.06
C PRO A 386 31.46 17.20 -7.92
N GLY A 387 31.99 17.26 -6.71
CA GLY A 387 31.27 17.73 -5.52
C GLY A 387 30.21 16.78 -4.99
N MET A 388 30.19 15.51 -5.46
CA MET A 388 29.26 14.48 -5.00
C MET A 388 30.02 13.23 -4.54
N SER A 389 29.60 12.67 -3.42
CA SER A 389 30.09 11.37 -2.93
C SER A 389 28.98 10.64 -2.19
N GLY A 390 29.13 9.36 -1.92
CA GLY A 390 28.12 8.62 -1.19
C GLY A 390 28.58 7.23 -0.77
N THR A 391 27.82 6.64 0.15
CA THR A 391 28.07 5.30 0.69
C THR A 391 26.77 4.50 0.68
N GLU A 392 26.84 3.24 0.26
CA GLU A 392 25.71 2.32 0.28
C GLU A 392 25.25 2.04 1.72
N ILE A 393 23.95 2.05 1.94
CA ILE A 393 23.32 1.63 3.18
C ILE A 393 22.83 0.19 2.96
N GLU A 394 23.40 -0.77 3.68
CA GLU A 394 22.91 -2.14 3.65
C GLU A 394 21.52 -2.22 4.29
N VAL A 395 20.58 -2.83 3.56
CA VAL A 395 19.17 -2.86 3.95
C VAL A 395 18.66 -4.29 4.17
N LEU A 396 17.64 -4.43 5.03
CA LEU A 396 17.01 -5.69 5.35
C LEU A 396 16.30 -6.31 4.13
N GLY A 397 15.49 -5.52 3.46
CA GLY A 397 14.73 -5.85 2.25
C GLY A 397 14.79 -4.70 1.25
N TYR A 398 13.95 -4.74 0.19
CA TYR A 398 13.95 -3.71 -0.84
C TYR A 398 15.31 -3.60 -1.56
N ARG A 399 16.02 -4.73 -1.63
CA ARG A 399 17.31 -4.84 -2.31
C ARG A 399 17.12 -4.83 -3.83
N GLY A 400 18.20 -4.68 -4.58
CA GLY A 400 18.14 -4.62 -6.05
C GLY A 400 18.05 -3.20 -6.62
N MET A 401 17.63 -2.25 -5.78
CA MET A 401 17.68 -0.82 -6.07
C MET A 401 18.90 -0.15 -5.43
N LYS A 402 19.30 -0.62 -4.27
CA LYS A 402 20.32 -0.09 -3.35
C LYS A 402 20.01 1.31 -2.82
N GLU A 403 20.19 1.47 -1.52
CA GLU A 403 19.97 2.72 -0.80
C GLU A 403 21.31 3.38 -0.47
N TYR A 404 21.36 4.70 -0.51
CA TYR A 404 22.62 5.44 -0.28
C TYR A 404 22.42 6.63 0.66
N GLU A 405 23.48 6.93 1.39
CA GLU A 405 23.76 8.26 1.91
C GLU A 405 24.61 9.01 0.88
N ILE A 406 24.25 10.28 0.61
CA ILE A 406 24.91 11.13 -0.38
C ILE A 406 25.38 12.40 0.30
N ALA A 407 26.63 12.79 0.07
CA ALA A 407 27.20 14.07 0.47
C ALA A 407 27.40 14.97 -0.75
N PHE A 408 27.01 16.22 -0.61
CA PHE A 408 27.25 17.30 -1.57
C PHE A 408 28.24 18.30 -0.97
N ASP A 409 29.32 18.55 -1.65
CA ASP A 409 30.33 19.54 -1.28
C ASP A 409 30.78 20.33 -2.52
N GLY A 410 30.01 21.38 -2.82
CA GLY A 410 30.20 22.17 -4.02
C GLY A 410 29.63 21.53 -5.29
N PHE A 411 28.60 20.67 -5.17
CA PHE A 411 27.94 20.11 -6.32
C PHE A 411 27.14 21.16 -7.08
N GLU A 412 27.39 21.28 -8.39
CA GLU A 412 26.82 22.33 -9.24
C GLU A 412 25.55 21.85 -9.93
N VAL A 413 24.51 22.67 -9.88
CA VAL A 413 23.25 22.48 -10.62
C VAL A 413 22.92 23.76 -11.37
N LYS A 414 22.64 23.68 -12.68
CA LYS A 414 22.30 24.85 -13.50
C LYS A 414 21.08 25.58 -12.94
N ALA A 415 21.10 26.90 -12.93
CA ALA A 415 19.99 27.72 -12.42
C ALA A 415 18.69 27.53 -13.21
N GLU A 416 18.77 27.23 -14.51
CA GLU A 416 17.63 26.90 -15.36
C GLU A 416 16.90 25.62 -14.95
N ASN A 417 17.57 24.76 -14.17
CA ASN A 417 17.01 23.52 -13.63
C ASN A 417 16.29 23.72 -12.28
N LEU A 418 16.08 24.96 -11.83
CA LEU A 418 15.14 25.24 -10.75
C LEU A 418 13.72 24.94 -11.25
N LEU A 419 13.04 23.97 -10.63
CA LEU A 419 11.71 23.51 -11.06
C LEU A 419 10.70 24.67 -11.04
N GLY A 420 10.17 24.99 -12.22
CA GLY A 420 9.20 26.08 -12.40
C GLY A 420 9.82 27.48 -12.27
N GLY A 421 11.15 27.61 -12.20
CA GLY A 421 11.89 28.88 -12.24
C GLY A 421 11.71 29.80 -11.02
N THR A 422 11.04 29.36 -9.95
CA THR A 422 10.75 30.18 -8.77
C THR A 422 11.20 29.50 -7.50
N GLU A 423 12.06 30.14 -6.71
CA GLU A 423 12.48 29.64 -5.40
C GLU A 423 11.35 29.64 -4.37
N GLY A 424 11.50 28.80 -3.33
CA GLY A 424 10.58 28.73 -2.19
C GLY A 424 9.30 27.91 -2.44
N LEU A 425 9.13 27.33 -3.61
CA LEU A 425 7.94 26.55 -3.99
C LEU A 425 8.16 25.03 -3.85
N GLY A 426 9.39 24.54 -3.62
CA GLY A 426 9.75 23.14 -3.69
C GLY A 426 8.93 22.23 -2.78
N PHE A 427 8.61 22.67 -1.58
CA PHE A 427 7.77 21.89 -0.67
C PHE A 427 6.32 21.80 -1.15
N LYS A 428 5.76 22.89 -1.68
CA LYS A 428 4.39 22.90 -2.24
C LYS A 428 4.30 21.98 -3.46
N GLN A 429 5.28 22.05 -4.35
CA GLN A 429 5.38 21.19 -5.54
C GLN A 429 5.43 19.71 -5.14
N LEU A 430 6.25 19.37 -4.13
CA LEU A 430 6.35 18.01 -3.60
C LEU A 430 5.03 17.51 -2.98
N MET A 431 4.31 18.35 -2.23
CA MET A 431 3.03 17.96 -1.62
C MET A 431 1.97 17.58 -2.67
N GLN A 432 2.00 18.18 -3.86
CA GLN A 432 1.07 17.88 -4.95
C GLN A 432 1.27 16.47 -5.54
N THR A 433 2.49 15.92 -5.47
CA THR A 433 2.81 14.58 -5.97
C THR A 433 2.63 13.48 -4.93
N PHE A 434 2.54 13.82 -3.65
CA PHE A 434 2.45 12.83 -2.58
C PHE A 434 1.17 11.99 -2.60
N GLU A 435 0.08 12.49 -3.19
CA GLU A 435 -1.15 11.71 -3.35
C GLU A 435 -0.89 10.50 -4.25
N ALA A 436 -0.36 10.71 -5.46
CA ALA A 436 -0.02 9.64 -6.39
C ALA A 436 1.05 8.69 -5.83
N ALA A 437 2.08 9.21 -5.17
CA ALA A 437 3.12 8.39 -4.54
C ALA A 437 2.55 7.44 -3.46
N ARG A 438 1.58 7.89 -2.66
CA ARG A 438 0.89 7.04 -1.66
C ARG A 438 0.03 5.97 -2.32
N ILE A 439 -0.71 6.31 -3.38
CA ILE A 439 -1.53 5.37 -4.15
C ILE A 439 -0.64 4.28 -4.76
N GLN A 440 0.49 4.64 -5.36
CA GLN A 440 1.46 3.68 -5.88
C GLN A 440 2.07 2.81 -4.78
N THR A 441 2.37 3.39 -3.61
CA THR A 441 2.88 2.61 -2.48
C THR A 441 1.86 1.58 -2.00
N ALA A 442 0.57 1.94 -2.01
CA ALA A 442 -0.51 1.01 -1.70
C ALA A 442 -0.57 -0.13 -2.74
N ALA A 443 -0.46 0.18 -4.03
CA ALA A 443 -0.43 -0.83 -5.09
C ALA A 443 0.78 -1.77 -4.96
N ARG A 444 1.98 -1.25 -4.68
CA ARG A 444 3.16 -2.07 -4.37
C ARG A 444 2.94 -2.99 -3.17
N ALA A 445 2.31 -2.48 -2.13
CA ALA A 445 1.99 -3.26 -0.93
C ALA A 445 1.02 -4.41 -1.25
N ILE A 446 0.02 -4.17 -2.10
CA ILE A 446 -0.90 -5.21 -2.57
C ILE A 446 -0.15 -6.29 -3.35
N GLY A 447 0.77 -5.91 -4.24
CA GLY A 447 1.62 -6.86 -4.97
C GLY A 447 2.45 -7.74 -4.05
N VAL A 448 3.09 -7.16 -3.03
CA VAL A 448 3.87 -7.91 -2.02
C VAL A 448 2.96 -8.83 -1.20
N ALA A 449 1.75 -8.38 -0.82
CA ALA A 449 0.78 -9.21 -0.11
C ALA A 449 0.31 -10.40 -0.97
N GLN A 450 0.06 -10.16 -2.27
CA GLN A 450 -0.33 -11.17 -3.24
C GLN A 450 0.78 -12.23 -3.39
N ALA A 451 2.04 -11.81 -3.54
CA ALA A 451 3.19 -12.72 -3.59
C ALA A 451 3.29 -13.59 -2.31
N ALA A 452 3.10 -13.00 -1.15
CA ALA A 452 3.12 -13.74 0.12
C ALA A 452 2.01 -14.80 0.17
N MET A 453 0.81 -14.45 -0.28
CA MET A 453 -0.33 -15.36 -0.31
C MET A 453 -0.14 -16.50 -1.32
N GLU A 454 0.38 -16.22 -2.51
CA GLU A 454 0.66 -17.22 -3.54
C GLU A 454 1.71 -18.24 -3.04
N GLU A 455 2.78 -17.80 -2.42
CA GLU A 455 3.79 -18.67 -1.80
C GLU A 455 3.19 -19.50 -0.65
N ALA A 456 2.36 -18.89 0.20
CA ALA A 456 1.68 -19.60 1.29
C ALA A 456 0.72 -20.68 0.77
N LEU A 457 -0.09 -20.36 -0.26
CA LEU A 457 -1.05 -21.28 -0.88
C LEU A 457 -0.32 -22.47 -1.53
N LYS A 458 0.71 -22.18 -2.34
CA LYS A 458 1.54 -23.19 -3.01
C LYS A 458 2.19 -24.14 -1.98
N TYR A 459 2.74 -23.58 -0.92
CA TYR A 459 3.36 -24.38 0.14
C TYR A 459 2.33 -25.21 0.89
N ALA A 460 1.21 -24.62 1.30
CA ALA A 460 0.17 -25.31 2.07
C ALA A 460 -0.52 -26.43 1.28
N ASP A 461 -0.65 -26.29 -0.03
CA ASP A 461 -1.23 -27.31 -0.92
C ASP A 461 -0.24 -28.44 -1.25
N SER A 462 1.06 -28.23 -1.08
CA SER A 462 2.09 -29.25 -1.34
C SER A 462 2.59 -29.96 -0.09
N ARG A 463 2.65 -29.27 1.06
CA ARG A 463 3.23 -29.79 2.31
C ARG A 463 2.29 -30.77 3.00
N VAL A 464 2.79 -31.97 3.29
CA VAL A 464 2.02 -33.00 4.03
C VAL A 464 2.57 -33.12 5.46
N GLN A 465 1.69 -33.06 6.45
CA GLN A 465 1.93 -33.35 7.85
C GLN A 465 0.72 -34.10 8.43
N PHE A 466 0.97 -35.00 9.39
CA PHE A 466 -0.09 -35.84 9.98
C PHE A 466 -0.91 -36.64 8.96
N GLY A 467 -0.33 -36.95 7.81
CA GLY A 467 -0.95 -37.76 6.77
C GLY A 467 -1.78 -36.97 5.74
N GLU A 468 -1.92 -35.65 5.87
CA GLU A 468 -2.69 -34.80 4.95
C GLU A 468 -1.98 -33.49 4.59
N LYS A 469 -2.41 -32.83 3.52
CA LYS A 469 -1.90 -31.50 3.14
C LYS A 469 -2.24 -30.49 4.23
N ILE A 470 -1.28 -29.60 4.56
CA ILE A 470 -1.48 -28.66 5.68
C ILE A 470 -2.58 -27.63 5.40
N ILE A 471 -2.96 -27.40 4.14
CA ILE A 471 -4.10 -26.56 3.79
C ILE A 471 -5.43 -27.12 4.32
N GLY A 472 -5.54 -28.42 4.59
CA GLY A 472 -6.70 -29.06 5.20
C GLY A 472 -6.89 -28.69 6.68
N PHE A 473 -5.85 -28.18 7.35
CA PHE A 473 -5.99 -27.75 8.75
C PHE A 473 -6.65 -26.35 8.83
N PRO A 474 -7.77 -26.18 9.56
CA PRO A 474 -8.49 -24.90 9.61
C PRO A 474 -7.61 -23.71 9.99
N ARG A 475 -6.66 -23.89 10.94
CA ARG A 475 -5.75 -22.80 11.34
C ARG A 475 -4.77 -22.35 10.26
N VAL A 476 -4.51 -23.17 9.26
CA VAL A 476 -3.74 -22.80 8.06
C VAL A 476 -4.67 -22.19 7.01
N ALA A 477 -5.77 -22.86 6.71
CA ALA A 477 -6.78 -22.39 5.75
C ALA A 477 -7.33 -21.01 6.12
N ASP A 478 -7.67 -20.77 7.38
CA ASP A 478 -8.15 -19.47 7.89
C ASP A 478 -7.21 -18.31 7.56
N LYS A 479 -5.88 -18.52 7.67
CA LYS A 479 -4.90 -17.48 7.31
C LYS A 479 -4.97 -17.14 5.83
N ILE A 480 -5.05 -18.14 4.96
CA ILE A 480 -5.13 -17.95 3.50
C ILE A 480 -6.43 -17.23 3.13
N ALA A 481 -7.56 -17.65 3.72
CA ALA A 481 -8.85 -16.99 3.50
C ALA A 481 -8.80 -15.50 3.87
N LEU A 482 -8.28 -15.17 5.05
CA LEU A 482 -8.19 -13.77 5.50
C LEU A 482 -7.18 -12.96 4.69
N MET A 483 -6.06 -13.56 4.25
CA MET A 483 -5.13 -12.88 3.33
C MET A 483 -5.83 -12.49 2.03
N ALA A 484 -6.59 -13.40 1.41
CA ALA A 484 -7.34 -13.16 0.19
C ALA A 484 -8.34 -12.01 0.36
N VAL A 485 -9.09 -12.03 1.45
CA VAL A 485 -10.10 -11.01 1.78
C VAL A 485 -9.46 -9.63 2.01
N GLU A 486 -8.42 -9.55 2.83
CA GLU A 486 -7.76 -8.29 3.16
C GLU A 486 -7.04 -7.68 1.95
N ILE A 487 -6.46 -8.52 1.08
CA ILE A 487 -5.86 -8.08 -0.19
C ILE A 487 -6.92 -7.45 -1.10
N MET A 488 -8.09 -8.07 -1.24
CA MET A 488 -9.18 -7.52 -2.04
C MET A 488 -9.69 -6.19 -1.47
N ILE A 489 -9.86 -6.08 -0.16
CA ILE A 489 -10.28 -4.83 0.50
C ILE A 489 -9.26 -3.71 0.24
N ALA A 490 -7.97 -3.98 0.47
CA ALA A 490 -6.90 -3.02 0.23
C ALA A 490 -6.84 -2.58 -1.25
N ARG A 491 -7.08 -3.52 -2.17
CA ARG A 491 -7.14 -3.26 -3.61
C ARG A 491 -8.29 -2.33 -3.97
N GLN A 492 -9.50 -2.58 -3.46
CA GLN A 492 -10.67 -1.74 -3.76
C GLN A 492 -10.51 -0.30 -3.24
N ILE A 493 -9.94 -0.10 -2.05
CA ILE A 493 -9.63 1.24 -1.53
C ILE A 493 -8.57 1.93 -2.40
N THR A 494 -7.54 1.19 -2.84
CA THR A 494 -6.46 1.75 -3.66
C THR A 494 -6.97 2.19 -5.03
N TYR A 495 -7.78 1.37 -5.69
CA TYR A 495 -8.39 1.72 -6.98
C TYR A 495 -9.39 2.87 -6.84
N TYR A 496 -10.14 2.93 -5.74
CA TYR A 496 -10.98 4.09 -5.44
C TYR A 496 -10.17 5.38 -5.31
N ALA A 497 -9.05 5.34 -4.60
CA ALA A 497 -8.15 6.50 -4.48
C ALA A 497 -7.55 6.91 -5.84
N ALA A 498 -7.20 5.93 -6.69
CA ALA A 498 -6.69 6.17 -8.04
C ALA A 498 -7.74 6.85 -8.92
N ARG A 499 -8.96 6.33 -8.97
CA ARG A 499 -10.09 6.95 -9.71
C ARG A 499 -10.40 8.35 -9.21
N ALA A 500 -10.36 8.58 -7.89
CA ALA A 500 -10.54 9.92 -7.32
C ALA A 500 -9.48 10.92 -7.83
N LYS A 501 -8.24 10.47 -7.97
CA LYS A 501 -7.15 11.27 -8.54
C LYS A 501 -7.37 11.55 -10.01
N ASP A 502 -7.79 10.56 -10.79
CA ASP A 502 -8.07 10.69 -12.23
C ASP A 502 -9.24 11.65 -12.52
N GLU A 503 -10.22 11.70 -11.62
CA GLU A 503 -11.32 12.67 -11.66
C GLU A 503 -10.91 14.10 -11.26
N GLY A 504 -9.64 14.33 -10.94
CA GLY A 504 -9.12 15.62 -10.49
C GLY A 504 -9.59 16.04 -9.08
N ARG A 505 -10.16 15.11 -8.32
CA ARG A 505 -10.56 15.36 -6.91
C ARG A 505 -9.34 15.40 -6.01
N ARG A 506 -9.40 16.22 -4.98
CA ARG A 506 -8.43 16.16 -3.89
C ARG A 506 -8.60 14.82 -3.16
N CYS A 507 -7.56 13.98 -3.16
CA CYS A 507 -7.63 12.61 -2.66
C CYS A 507 -6.56 12.27 -1.60
N ASP A 508 -6.03 13.28 -0.90
CA ASP A 508 -5.03 13.08 0.17
C ASP A 508 -5.55 12.19 1.31
N LEU A 509 -6.86 12.22 1.57
CA LEU A 509 -7.53 11.35 2.54
C LEU A 509 -7.54 9.89 2.06
N GLU A 510 -8.07 9.65 0.87
CA GLU A 510 -8.22 8.34 0.23
C GLU A 510 -6.86 7.69 -0.02
N ALA A 511 -5.90 8.44 -0.54
CA ALA A 511 -4.53 8.00 -0.75
C ALA A 511 -3.83 7.62 0.56
N GLY A 512 -4.08 8.39 1.62
CA GLY A 512 -3.59 8.09 2.97
C GLY A 512 -4.17 6.79 3.52
N MET A 513 -5.49 6.59 3.42
CA MET A 513 -6.19 5.37 3.85
C MET A 513 -5.73 4.13 3.07
N ALA A 514 -5.61 4.26 1.74
CA ALA A 514 -5.13 3.19 0.88
C ALA A 514 -3.72 2.72 1.30
N LYS A 515 -2.78 3.65 1.45
CA LYS A 515 -1.41 3.34 1.87
C LYS A 515 -1.34 2.76 3.27
N LEU A 516 -2.10 3.32 4.21
CA LEU A 516 -2.12 2.86 5.60
C LEU A 516 -2.59 1.40 5.70
N LEU A 517 -3.71 1.07 5.05
CA LEU A 517 -4.28 -0.28 5.09
C LEU A 517 -3.44 -1.28 4.30
N ALA A 518 -3.07 -0.95 3.05
CA ALA A 518 -2.32 -1.88 2.20
C ALA A 518 -0.97 -2.25 2.81
N ALA A 519 -0.25 -1.31 3.43
CA ALA A 519 1.01 -1.58 4.11
C ALA A 519 0.83 -2.53 5.31
N ARG A 520 -0.23 -2.38 6.10
CA ARG A 520 -0.58 -3.31 7.18
C ARG A 520 -0.90 -4.70 6.63
N VAL A 521 -1.71 -4.77 5.56
CA VAL A 521 -2.10 -6.03 4.92
C VAL A 521 -0.88 -6.77 4.36
N ALA A 522 0.06 -6.06 3.72
CA ALA A 522 1.29 -6.65 3.21
C ALA A 522 2.12 -7.29 4.32
N TRP A 523 2.30 -6.57 5.43
CA TRP A 523 3.03 -7.11 6.58
C TRP A 523 2.33 -8.33 7.18
N ALA A 524 1.02 -8.26 7.43
CA ALA A 524 0.25 -9.35 8.00
C ALA A 524 0.24 -10.60 7.09
N SER A 525 0.13 -10.39 5.77
CA SER A 525 0.20 -11.48 4.79
C SER A 525 1.57 -12.15 4.77
N ALA A 526 2.65 -11.38 4.76
CA ALA A 526 4.01 -11.91 4.76
C ALA A 526 4.33 -12.68 6.06
N ASP A 527 3.93 -12.17 7.22
CA ASP A 527 4.09 -12.82 8.52
C ASP A 527 3.30 -14.14 8.59
N ASN A 528 2.03 -14.13 8.16
CA ASN A 528 1.21 -15.35 8.08
C ASN A 528 1.81 -16.38 7.11
N ALA A 529 2.36 -15.94 5.99
CA ALA A 529 2.98 -16.83 5.02
C ALA A 529 4.26 -17.49 5.58
N VAL A 530 5.11 -16.74 6.29
CA VAL A 530 6.26 -17.32 7.04
C VAL A 530 5.77 -18.35 8.06
N GLN A 531 4.72 -18.03 8.81
CA GLN A 531 4.15 -18.93 9.81
C GLN A 531 3.61 -20.23 9.19
N ILE A 532 2.98 -20.16 8.00
CA ILE A 532 2.50 -21.32 7.25
C ILE A 532 3.67 -22.21 6.79
N HIS A 533 4.79 -21.61 6.37
CA HIS A 533 5.99 -22.36 5.99
C HIS A 533 6.70 -23.00 7.19
N GLY A 534 6.44 -22.55 8.42
CA GLY A 534 7.12 -23.04 9.62
C GLY A 534 8.64 -22.81 9.53
N GLY A 535 9.43 -23.82 9.87
CA GLY A 535 10.90 -23.72 9.83
C GLY A 535 11.46 -23.37 8.44
N ASN A 536 10.81 -23.81 7.38
CA ASN A 536 11.20 -23.48 6.01
C ASN A 536 11.01 -21.97 5.70
N GLY A 537 10.03 -21.32 6.30
CA GLY A 537 9.83 -19.88 6.16
C GLY A 537 10.96 -19.03 6.78
N PHE A 538 11.75 -19.62 7.67
CA PHE A 538 12.91 -18.97 8.29
C PHE A 538 14.23 -19.23 7.55
N ALA A 539 14.19 -20.04 6.49
CA ALA A 539 15.36 -20.35 5.66
C ALA A 539 15.47 -19.38 4.47
N LEU A 540 16.66 -18.87 4.22
CA LEU A 540 16.93 -17.88 3.16
C LEU A 540 16.73 -18.43 1.75
N GLU A 541 16.62 -19.74 1.55
CA GLU A 541 16.37 -20.36 0.26
C GLU A 541 14.90 -20.26 -0.19
N TYR A 542 13.97 -20.05 0.76
CA TYR A 542 12.55 -19.86 0.45
C TYR A 542 12.22 -18.41 0.16
N PRO A 543 11.49 -18.11 -0.93
CA PRO A 543 11.15 -16.74 -1.34
C PRO A 543 10.44 -15.93 -0.26
N ILE A 544 9.67 -16.59 0.61
CA ILE A 544 8.89 -15.93 1.65
C ILE A 544 9.77 -15.18 2.65
N SER A 545 11.01 -15.61 2.90
CA SER A 545 11.97 -14.90 3.75
C SER A 545 12.30 -13.51 3.21
N ARG A 546 12.48 -13.38 1.88
CA ARG A 546 12.66 -12.11 1.18
C ARG A 546 11.39 -11.25 1.25
N ILE A 547 10.24 -11.86 0.95
CA ILE A 547 8.95 -11.16 0.91
C ILE A 547 8.63 -10.54 2.28
N LEU A 548 8.95 -11.22 3.39
CA LEU A 548 8.81 -10.67 4.74
C LEU A 548 9.67 -9.41 4.93
N CYS A 549 10.94 -9.47 4.51
CA CYS A 549 11.84 -8.32 4.58
C CYS A 549 11.34 -7.14 3.72
N ASP A 550 10.85 -7.43 2.52
CA ASP A 550 10.31 -6.46 1.57
C ASP A 550 9.00 -5.83 2.10
N ALA A 551 8.13 -6.61 2.74
CA ALA A 551 6.88 -6.11 3.32
C ALA A 551 7.12 -5.09 4.45
N ARG A 552 8.23 -5.20 5.19
CA ARG A 552 8.46 -4.34 6.36
C ARG A 552 8.64 -2.88 6.00
N ILE A 553 9.29 -2.55 4.89
CA ILE A 553 9.57 -1.17 4.48
C ILE A 553 8.29 -0.38 4.17
N LEU A 554 7.23 -1.05 3.73
CA LEU A 554 5.97 -0.44 3.31
C LEU A 554 5.28 0.37 4.41
N ASN A 555 5.50 0.02 5.68
CA ASN A 555 5.01 0.79 6.83
C ASN A 555 5.93 1.96 7.23
N ILE A 556 7.13 2.06 6.63
CA ILE A 556 8.17 3.00 7.05
C ILE A 556 8.32 4.14 6.03
N PHE A 557 8.59 3.81 4.75
CA PHE A 557 8.90 4.79 3.72
C PHE A 557 7.66 5.49 3.14
N GLU A 558 7.87 6.57 2.40
CA GLU A 558 6.82 7.35 1.72
C GLU A 558 5.67 7.76 2.67
N GLY A 559 6.06 8.18 3.88
CA GLY A 559 5.19 8.50 4.99
C GLY A 559 4.91 7.29 5.89
N ALA A 560 5.54 7.27 7.06
CA ALA A 560 5.32 6.23 8.06
C ALA A 560 3.83 6.08 8.41
N ALA A 561 3.42 4.92 8.93
CA ALA A 561 2.02 4.65 9.28
C ALA A 561 1.43 5.74 10.19
N GLU A 562 2.22 6.24 11.16
CA GLU A 562 1.82 7.31 12.07
C GLU A 562 1.62 8.64 11.32
N ILE A 563 2.44 8.93 10.31
CA ILE A 563 2.29 10.14 9.48
C ILE A 563 1.05 10.05 8.59
N GLN A 564 0.76 8.87 8.02
CA GLN A 564 -0.50 8.66 7.28
C GLN A 564 -1.71 8.87 8.19
N ALA A 565 -1.70 8.25 9.37
CA ALA A 565 -2.77 8.43 10.36
C ALA A 565 -2.93 9.91 10.78
N GLN A 566 -1.83 10.64 10.95
CA GLN A 566 -1.86 12.08 11.25
C GLN A 566 -2.47 12.90 10.12
N VAL A 567 -2.13 12.62 8.85
CA VAL A 567 -2.69 13.33 7.68
C VAL A 567 -4.18 13.08 7.59
N ILE A 568 -4.61 11.81 7.66
CA ILE A 568 -6.03 11.41 7.65
C ILE A 568 -6.79 12.10 8.79
N ALA A 569 -6.26 12.02 10.02
CA ALA A 569 -6.90 12.63 11.18
C ALA A 569 -7.07 14.14 11.04
N ARG A 570 -6.03 14.86 10.58
CA ARG A 570 -6.13 16.32 10.38
C ARG A 570 -7.21 16.66 9.37
N ARG A 571 -7.29 15.94 8.25
CA ARG A 571 -8.35 16.15 7.24
C ARG A 571 -9.75 15.95 7.80
N LEU A 572 -9.98 14.87 8.53
CA LEU A 572 -11.28 14.57 9.17
C LEU A 572 -11.67 15.63 10.23
N LEU A 573 -10.68 16.17 10.93
CA LEU A 573 -10.91 17.12 12.04
C LEU A 573 -11.02 18.57 11.58
N ASP A 574 -10.39 18.95 10.46
CA ASP A 574 -10.50 20.33 9.93
C ASP A 574 -11.92 20.66 9.44
N GLY A 575 -12.66 19.66 8.95
CA GLY A 575 -14.06 19.84 8.51
C GLY A 575 -14.18 20.62 7.21
N SER A 576 -13.11 20.72 6.42
CA SER A 576 -13.15 21.20 5.04
C SER A 576 -13.36 19.97 4.14
N ASN A 577 -14.62 19.71 3.81
CA ASN A 577 -14.98 18.79 2.73
C ASN A 577 -14.66 19.39 1.39
#